data_433ae1b87c0648385711f41d5cdba35e
#
_entry.id   433ae1b87c0648385711f41d5cdba35e
#
_cell.length_a   1.000
_cell.length_b   1.000
_cell.length_c   1.000
_cell.angle_alpha   90.00
_cell.angle_beta   90.00
_cell.angle_gamma   90.00
#
_symmetry.space_group_name_H-M   'P 1'
#
loop_
_entity.id
_entity.type
_entity.pdbx_description
1 polymer ?
#
loop_
_entity_poly.entity_id
_entity_poly.type
_entity_poly.pdbx_seq_one_letter_code
_entity_poly.pdbx_strand_id
1 'polypeptide(L)'
;PDAARRLEEAIRRGDIVWNGVPYTVESEAMNREMFAGILKLSRRLDAKFGKKTIAAKMTDVPGHTRSIVPLLCDAGISFLQIGVNSAATVPSVPPICLWCDTNSGKEVILMYQKTYGEDMILPDGKTAVSINFTNDNKGPHTIERVKSIYAELRRRYPNAEITASSLNAVAADAATMRDRMPVLTSEIGDTWIYGYGSSPLRMSKYRELSRLYSEWIRQGKLDPNSDAAVRFAIRLGMIAEHTWGTDVKVFLKNWDKYDFDAFTAARNLPPFRYMERSWQELDNNIDMAIALLPESLHDEAVEALRLIDRFDCEQITSHDRDCHMDDSGSYDFKVGKIRCRIGDVAYQSFSADDYTRFQDAYLTRRVKWALEDNGKPGLENSKAQSAVVEARIANCAVKRDKTETLIRCDLTFPADEQIDARVLPENIRTEYRVAPDGKSVNMTLTLFRKPANRMPEAYWLSFRPESLVGIVAEKTGSPVDLLDVVAGGNRQMHGIDGYVDLKTRHGILRITSLDAPLLVVGERGALNYSTAKPDLNRGVHFCLYNNLWGTNFSMWWEGSIRYRFRVEIL
;
A
#
# COMPACT_ATOMS: atom_id res chain seq x y z
N PRO A 1 -7.50 -24.99 30.14
CA PRO A 1 -6.12 -25.40 30.53
C PRO A 1 -5.60 -26.56 29.69
N ASP A 2 -6.40 -27.60 29.40
CA ASP A 2 -5.94 -28.79 28.68
C ASP A 2 -5.63 -28.53 27.20
N ALA A 3 -6.43 -27.73 26.49
CA ALA A 3 -6.18 -27.37 25.10
C ALA A 3 -4.87 -26.57 24.95
N ALA A 4 -4.59 -25.63 25.84
CA ALA A 4 -3.34 -24.86 25.82
C ALA A 4 -2.12 -25.75 26.07
N ARG A 5 -2.20 -26.67 27.06
CA ARG A 5 -1.13 -27.64 27.33
C ARG A 5 -0.85 -28.54 26.11
N ARG A 6 -1.89 -29.10 25.50
CA ARG A 6 -1.78 -29.93 24.29
C ARG A 6 -1.17 -29.16 23.11
N LEU A 7 -1.54 -27.89 22.94
CA LEU A 7 -0.95 -27.02 21.92
C LEU A 7 0.55 -26.82 22.18
N GLU A 8 0.95 -26.48 23.39
CA GLU A 8 2.37 -26.30 23.73
C GLU A 8 3.18 -27.60 23.56
N GLU A 9 2.61 -28.76 23.92
CA GLU A 9 3.25 -30.05 23.69
C GLU A 9 3.45 -30.32 22.20
N ALA A 10 2.46 -30.06 21.34
CA ALA A 10 2.56 -30.19 19.89
C ALA A 10 3.62 -29.26 19.29
N ILE A 11 3.70 -28.01 19.77
CA ILE A 11 4.75 -27.07 19.38
C ILE A 11 6.12 -27.61 19.78
N ARG A 12 6.30 -28.09 21.01
CA ARG A 12 7.60 -28.62 21.48
C ARG A 12 8.05 -29.84 20.68
N ARG A 13 7.14 -30.73 20.31
CA ARG A 13 7.44 -31.89 19.45
C ARG A 13 7.79 -31.50 18.01
N GLY A 14 7.38 -30.29 17.55
CA GLY A 14 7.58 -29.84 16.18
C GLY A 14 6.42 -30.14 15.24
N ASP A 15 5.28 -30.59 15.75
CA ASP A 15 4.06 -30.83 14.96
C ASP A 15 3.45 -29.51 14.47
N ILE A 16 3.72 -28.42 15.18
CA ILE A 16 3.26 -27.07 14.86
C ILE A 16 4.48 -26.16 14.78
N VAL A 17 4.58 -25.45 13.67
CA VAL A 17 5.57 -24.41 13.38
C VAL A 17 4.86 -23.13 12.96
N TRP A 18 5.54 -22.00 13.02
CA TRP A 18 5.00 -20.68 12.63
C TRP A 18 5.79 -20.04 11.52
N ASN A 19 5.18 -19.04 10.91
CA ASN A 19 5.76 -18.20 9.87
C ASN A 19 6.68 -17.13 10.47
N GLY A 20 7.74 -16.77 9.76
CA GLY A 20 8.65 -15.67 10.14
C GLY A 20 7.98 -14.29 10.10
N VAL A 21 7.02 -14.08 9.19
CA VAL A 21 6.19 -12.87 9.09
C VAL A 21 4.78 -13.21 9.61
N PRO A 22 4.20 -12.43 10.53
CA PRO A 22 2.96 -12.82 11.21
C PRO A 22 1.72 -12.87 10.31
N TYR A 23 1.68 -12.07 9.25
CA TYR A 23 0.60 -11.99 8.26
C TYR A 23 1.14 -11.43 6.93
N THR A 24 0.39 -11.58 5.83
CA THR A 24 0.74 -10.98 4.53
C THR A 24 0.53 -9.46 4.60
N VAL A 25 1.55 -8.70 4.26
CA VAL A 25 1.52 -7.25 4.25
C VAL A 25 1.79 -6.67 2.87
N GLU A 26 1.21 -5.51 2.62
CA GLU A 26 1.66 -4.60 1.58
C GLU A 26 2.95 -3.92 2.08
N SER A 27 4.09 -4.49 1.74
CA SER A 27 5.38 -4.06 2.30
C SER A 27 5.73 -2.61 1.97
N GLU A 28 5.24 -2.08 0.84
CA GLU A 28 5.41 -0.68 0.43
C GLU A 28 4.62 0.31 1.30
N ALA A 29 3.65 -0.17 2.09
CA ALA A 29 2.88 0.66 3.02
C ALA A 29 3.54 0.82 4.40
N MET A 30 4.59 0.05 4.69
CA MET A 30 5.24 0.04 6.01
C MET A 30 6.54 0.83 6.03
N ASN A 31 6.82 1.48 7.16
CA ASN A 31 8.15 1.99 7.40
C ASN A 31 9.07 0.90 7.99
N ARG A 32 10.36 1.22 8.09
CA ARG A 32 11.41 0.30 8.56
C ARG A 32 11.13 -0.28 9.93
N GLU A 33 10.84 0.57 10.91
CA GLU A 33 10.67 0.19 12.31
C GLU A 33 9.40 -0.63 12.51
N MET A 34 8.33 -0.31 11.80
CA MET A 34 7.07 -1.08 11.82
C MET A 34 7.28 -2.49 11.26
N PHE A 35 7.94 -2.62 10.10
CA PHE A 35 8.22 -3.94 9.53
C PHE A 35 9.15 -4.75 10.44
N ALA A 36 10.23 -4.16 10.95
CA ALA A 36 11.10 -4.81 11.92
C ALA A 36 10.35 -5.19 13.21
N GLY A 37 9.41 -4.36 13.65
CA GLY A 37 8.57 -4.59 14.83
C GLY A 37 7.69 -5.82 14.71
N ILE A 38 7.00 -6.02 13.59
CA ILE A 38 6.12 -7.19 13.40
C ILE A 38 6.91 -8.50 13.32
N LEU A 39 8.15 -8.49 12.80
CA LEU A 39 9.01 -9.68 12.74
C LEU A 39 9.37 -10.21 14.14
N LYS A 40 9.33 -9.37 15.18
CA LYS A 40 9.66 -9.77 16.55
C LYS A 40 8.68 -10.77 17.14
N LEU A 41 7.46 -10.92 16.59
CA LEU A 41 6.52 -11.93 17.07
C LEU A 41 7.10 -13.34 16.94
N SER A 42 7.58 -13.70 15.75
CA SER A 42 8.20 -15.02 15.53
C SER A 42 9.45 -15.23 16.38
N ARG A 43 10.27 -14.17 16.58
CA ARG A 43 11.46 -14.24 17.46
C ARG A 43 11.10 -14.51 18.92
N ARG A 44 10.01 -13.89 19.43
CA ARG A 44 9.50 -14.14 20.78
C ARG A 44 8.97 -15.57 20.95
N LEU A 45 8.27 -16.07 19.93
CA LEU A 45 7.81 -17.46 19.94
C LEU A 45 9.01 -18.43 19.90
N ASP A 46 10.01 -18.16 19.07
CA ASP A 46 11.24 -18.94 19.02
C ASP A 46 11.93 -18.99 20.39
N ALA A 47 12.09 -17.84 21.05
CA ALA A 47 12.69 -17.76 22.38
C ALA A 47 11.87 -18.54 23.43
N LYS A 48 10.53 -18.42 23.41
CA LYS A 48 9.63 -19.12 24.34
C LYS A 48 9.72 -20.64 24.22
N PHE A 49 9.84 -21.16 22.98
CA PHE A 49 9.73 -22.60 22.71
C PHE A 49 11.06 -23.27 22.32
N GLY A 50 12.17 -22.53 22.35
CA GLY A 50 13.49 -23.05 21.95
C GLY A 50 13.55 -23.46 20.47
N LYS A 51 12.89 -22.69 19.60
CA LYS A 51 12.84 -22.92 18.15
C LYS A 51 13.70 -21.88 17.41
N LYS A 52 13.93 -22.14 16.11
CA LYS A 52 14.62 -21.22 15.21
C LYS A 52 13.85 -21.16 13.89
N THR A 53 13.12 -20.08 13.66
CA THR A 53 12.40 -19.84 12.41
C THR A 53 13.33 -19.10 11.45
N ILE A 54 13.60 -19.68 10.30
CA ILE A 54 14.48 -19.12 9.25
C ILE A 54 13.72 -18.85 7.94
N ALA A 55 12.46 -19.23 7.87
CA ALA A 55 11.62 -19.09 6.69
C ALA A 55 10.41 -18.22 6.96
N ALA A 56 10.02 -17.47 5.95
CA ALA A 56 8.80 -16.69 5.91
C ALA A 56 7.97 -17.02 4.66
N LYS A 57 6.65 -16.77 4.76
CA LYS A 57 5.69 -16.94 3.66
C LYS A 57 4.75 -15.75 3.63
N MET A 58 4.50 -15.24 2.43
CA MET A 58 3.41 -14.31 2.13
C MET A 58 2.57 -14.83 0.97
N THR A 59 1.27 -14.59 1.00
CA THR A 59 0.31 -15.06 0.00
C THR A 59 -0.51 -13.91 -0.55
N ASP A 60 -1.08 -14.07 -1.72
CA ASP A 60 -1.92 -13.12 -2.45
C ASP A 60 -1.16 -12.01 -3.15
N VAL A 61 -0.55 -11.11 -2.40
CA VAL A 61 0.12 -9.91 -2.90
C VAL A 61 1.22 -10.28 -3.90
N PRO A 62 1.16 -9.77 -5.14
CA PRO A 62 2.06 -10.22 -6.21
C PRO A 62 3.45 -9.59 -6.14
N GLY A 63 3.61 -8.48 -5.43
CA GLY A 63 4.86 -7.74 -5.36
C GLY A 63 5.20 -7.21 -3.98
N HIS A 64 6.49 -7.07 -3.73
CA HIS A 64 7.03 -6.51 -2.48
C HIS A 64 8.27 -5.68 -2.78
N THR A 65 8.54 -4.69 -1.92
CA THR A 65 9.77 -3.91 -2.05
C THR A 65 10.99 -4.69 -1.59
N ARG A 66 12.09 -4.58 -2.35
CA ARG A 66 13.40 -5.12 -2.01
C ARG A 66 13.91 -4.66 -0.64
N SER A 67 13.45 -3.50 -0.17
CA SER A 67 13.84 -2.92 1.11
C SER A 67 13.52 -3.79 2.34
N ILE A 68 12.64 -4.80 2.20
CA ILE A 68 12.39 -5.75 3.30
C ILE A 68 13.50 -6.78 3.48
N VAL A 69 14.32 -7.02 2.46
CA VAL A 69 15.37 -8.06 2.49
C VAL A 69 16.35 -7.87 3.66
N PRO A 70 16.95 -6.69 3.88
CA PRO A 70 17.84 -6.51 5.02
C PRO A 70 17.14 -6.72 6.37
N LEU A 71 15.84 -6.37 6.48
CA LEU A 71 15.07 -6.54 7.72
C LEU A 71 14.75 -8.01 8.00
N LEU A 72 14.46 -8.79 6.98
CA LEU A 72 14.31 -10.24 7.09
C LEU A 72 15.63 -10.88 7.57
N CYS A 73 16.76 -10.51 6.95
CA CYS A 73 18.07 -11.01 7.35
C CYS A 73 18.41 -10.65 8.81
N ASP A 74 18.15 -9.41 9.24
CA ASP A 74 18.40 -8.94 10.61
C ASP A 74 17.51 -9.68 11.62
N ALA A 75 16.34 -10.12 11.21
CA ALA A 75 15.47 -11.00 11.99
C ALA A 75 15.87 -12.49 11.90
N GLY A 76 16.97 -12.86 11.21
CA GLY A 76 17.41 -14.24 11.03
C GLY A 76 16.58 -15.06 10.04
N ILE A 77 15.80 -14.42 9.18
CA ILE A 77 15.03 -15.06 8.11
C ILE A 77 15.88 -15.04 6.85
N SER A 78 16.20 -16.22 6.32
CA SER A 78 17.02 -16.42 5.12
C SER A 78 16.27 -16.93 3.91
N PHE A 79 14.98 -17.23 4.07
CA PHE A 79 14.11 -17.78 3.03
C PHE A 79 12.74 -17.10 3.07
N LEU A 80 12.26 -16.66 1.91
CA LEU A 80 10.92 -16.10 1.73
C LEU A 80 10.19 -16.86 0.63
N GLN A 81 9.02 -17.41 0.93
CA GLN A 81 8.11 -17.94 -0.08
C GLN A 81 6.99 -16.94 -0.35
N ILE A 82 6.78 -16.62 -1.62
CA ILE A 82 5.65 -15.81 -2.09
C ILE A 82 4.79 -16.69 -2.99
N GLY A 83 3.50 -16.77 -2.68
CA GLY A 83 2.51 -17.47 -3.50
C GLY A 83 1.41 -16.50 -3.89
N VAL A 84 1.37 -16.09 -5.17
CA VAL A 84 0.51 -14.99 -5.62
C VAL A 84 -0.90 -15.43 -5.99
N ASN A 85 -1.84 -14.49 -6.02
CA ASN A 85 -3.17 -14.70 -6.58
C ASN A 85 -3.10 -15.00 -8.08
N SER A 86 -3.73 -16.07 -8.53
CA SER A 86 -3.45 -16.74 -9.81
C SER A 86 -4.21 -16.23 -11.02
N ALA A 87 -4.98 -15.14 -10.92
CA ALA A 87 -5.78 -14.67 -12.05
C ALA A 87 -5.20 -13.46 -12.76
N ALA A 88 -4.28 -12.76 -12.12
CA ALA A 88 -3.67 -11.55 -12.64
C ALA A 88 -2.32 -11.81 -13.33
N THR A 89 -1.80 -10.81 -14.02
CA THR A 89 -0.43 -10.83 -14.53
C THR A 89 0.54 -10.92 -13.36
N VAL A 90 1.44 -11.88 -13.43
CA VAL A 90 2.42 -12.17 -12.39
C VAL A 90 3.76 -11.56 -12.78
N PRO A 91 4.45 -10.83 -11.89
CA PRO A 91 5.82 -10.35 -12.13
C PRO A 91 6.77 -11.47 -12.56
N SER A 92 7.66 -11.17 -13.51
CA SER A 92 8.63 -12.11 -14.06
C SER A 92 9.80 -12.34 -13.09
N VAL A 93 9.52 -13.06 -12.01
CA VAL A 93 10.50 -13.47 -11.00
C VAL A 93 10.90 -14.92 -11.26
N PRO A 94 12.19 -15.29 -11.18
CA PRO A 94 12.59 -16.69 -11.23
C PRO A 94 11.89 -17.51 -10.13
N PRO A 95 11.47 -18.77 -10.40
CA PRO A 95 10.76 -19.58 -9.41
C PRO A 95 11.52 -19.77 -8.09
N ILE A 96 12.86 -19.75 -8.15
CA ILE A 96 13.75 -19.66 -6.99
C ILE A 96 14.98 -18.82 -7.37
N CYS A 97 15.36 -17.88 -6.51
CA CYS A 97 16.48 -16.98 -6.75
C CYS A 97 17.04 -16.42 -5.44
N LEU A 98 18.19 -15.77 -5.51
CA LEU A 98 18.72 -14.91 -4.45
C LEU A 98 18.17 -13.50 -4.68
N TRP A 99 17.28 -13.03 -3.81
CA TRP A 99 16.78 -11.65 -3.86
C TRP A 99 17.67 -10.77 -3.00
N CYS A 100 18.42 -9.90 -3.68
CA CYS A 100 19.48 -9.11 -3.09
C CYS A 100 19.09 -7.64 -2.99
N ASP A 101 19.22 -7.04 -1.81
CA ASP A 101 19.19 -5.59 -1.66
C ASP A 101 20.55 -4.98 -1.94
N THR A 102 20.64 -4.24 -3.04
CA THR A 102 21.90 -3.64 -3.51
C THR A 102 22.46 -2.55 -2.59
N ASN A 103 21.62 -1.95 -1.73
CA ASN A 103 22.07 -0.92 -0.79
C ASN A 103 22.83 -1.52 0.40
N SER A 104 22.39 -2.67 0.90
CA SER A 104 22.99 -3.35 2.05
C SER A 104 23.87 -4.55 1.68
N GLY A 105 23.74 -5.07 0.46
CA GLY A 105 24.39 -6.32 0.03
C GLY A 105 23.80 -7.58 0.68
N LYS A 106 22.73 -7.46 1.46
CA LYS A 106 22.03 -8.60 2.08
C LYS A 106 21.10 -9.27 1.08
N GLU A 107 20.91 -10.59 1.24
CA GLU A 107 20.08 -11.39 0.35
C GLU A 107 19.32 -12.49 1.09
N VAL A 108 18.13 -12.83 0.58
CA VAL A 108 17.34 -13.98 1.00
C VAL A 108 17.10 -14.92 -0.19
N ILE A 109 16.95 -16.20 0.07
CA ILE A 109 16.43 -17.11 -0.95
C ILE A 109 14.94 -16.80 -1.11
N LEU A 110 14.55 -16.42 -2.32
CA LEU A 110 13.17 -16.17 -2.70
C LEU A 110 12.64 -17.36 -3.52
N MET A 111 11.61 -18.02 -3.02
CA MET A 111 10.80 -18.97 -3.74
C MET A 111 9.51 -18.28 -4.18
N TYR A 112 9.36 -18.04 -5.49
CA TYR A 112 8.26 -17.26 -6.05
C TYR A 112 7.35 -18.16 -6.89
N GLN A 113 6.09 -18.29 -6.48
CA GLN A 113 5.12 -19.20 -7.10
C GLN A 113 3.94 -18.41 -7.68
N LYS A 114 3.47 -18.84 -8.87
CA LYS A 114 2.36 -18.20 -9.59
C LYS A 114 0.98 -18.51 -9.02
N THR A 115 0.95 -19.32 -7.98
CA THR A 115 -0.24 -19.67 -7.19
C THR A 115 0.13 -19.73 -5.71
N TYR A 116 -0.83 -19.92 -4.82
CA TYR A 116 -0.60 -20.00 -3.37
C TYR A 116 0.32 -21.18 -2.95
N GLY A 117 0.45 -22.17 -3.78
CA GLY A 117 1.37 -23.28 -3.61
C GLY A 117 1.23 -24.26 -4.76
N GLU A 118 2.36 -24.64 -5.33
CA GLU A 118 2.47 -25.61 -6.41
C GLU A 118 3.72 -26.46 -6.19
N ASP A 119 3.79 -27.61 -6.89
CA ASP A 119 4.99 -28.43 -6.82
C ASP A 119 6.15 -27.72 -7.51
N MET A 120 7.32 -27.72 -6.88
CA MET A 120 8.53 -27.18 -7.45
C MET A 120 9.72 -28.11 -7.19
N ILE A 121 10.50 -28.37 -8.23
CA ILE A 121 11.78 -29.08 -8.11
C ILE A 121 12.87 -28.05 -7.82
N LEU A 122 13.65 -28.28 -6.77
CA LEU A 122 14.77 -27.43 -6.38
C LEU A 122 15.95 -27.54 -7.38
N PRO A 123 16.93 -26.62 -7.36
CA PRO A 123 18.03 -26.58 -8.32
C PRO A 123 18.94 -27.84 -8.37
N ASP A 124 18.85 -28.73 -7.38
CA ASP A 124 19.55 -30.01 -7.39
C ASP A 124 18.95 -31.05 -8.36
N GLY A 125 17.72 -30.81 -8.83
CA GLY A 125 16.97 -31.73 -9.69
C GLY A 125 16.49 -33.00 -9.00
N LYS A 126 16.61 -33.09 -7.66
CA LYS A 126 16.29 -34.27 -6.86
C LYS A 126 15.28 -34.00 -5.76
N THR A 127 15.30 -32.82 -5.17
CA THR A 127 14.39 -32.40 -4.10
C THR A 127 13.17 -31.69 -4.70
N ALA A 128 11.96 -32.12 -4.35
CA ALA A 128 10.72 -31.44 -4.72
C ALA A 128 10.02 -30.91 -3.48
N VAL A 129 9.46 -29.71 -3.60
CA VAL A 129 8.61 -29.08 -2.59
C VAL A 129 7.17 -29.09 -3.10
N SER A 130 6.24 -29.65 -2.34
CA SER A 130 4.81 -29.62 -2.64
C SER A 130 4.07 -28.89 -1.54
N ILE A 131 3.53 -27.70 -1.84
CA ILE A 131 2.74 -26.91 -0.91
C ILE A 131 1.26 -27.19 -1.16
N ASN A 132 0.64 -27.91 -0.23
CA ASN A 132 -0.76 -28.28 -0.32
C ASN A 132 -1.62 -27.32 0.49
N PHE A 133 -2.22 -26.37 -0.19
CA PHE A 133 -3.02 -25.30 0.36
C PHE A 133 -4.51 -25.71 0.43
N THR A 134 -5.21 -25.27 1.49
CA THR A 134 -6.62 -25.63 1.71
C THR A 134 -7.62 -24.86 0.87
N ASN A 135 -7.17 -23.94 0.05
CA ASN A 135 -7.91 -22.86 -0.61
C ASN A 135 -8.25 -21.70 0.34
N ASP A 136 -8.65 -20.62 -0.28
CA ASP A 136 -8.92 -19.35 0.36
C ASP A 136 -10.06 -19.46 1.38
N ASN A 137 -9.84 -18.90 2.57
CA ASN A 137 -10.82 -18.87 3.67
C ASN A 137 -11.38 -20.25 4.09
N LYS A 138 -10.61 -21.31 3.91
CA LYS A 138 -10.97 -22.67 4.29
C LYS A 138 -10.24 -23.09 5.57
N GLY A 139 -10.89 -23.94 6.35
CA GLY A 139 -10.29 -24.59 7.52
C GLY A 139 -9.21 -25.62 7.14
N PRO A 140 -8.59 -26.29 8.13
CA PRO A 140 -7.55 -27.29 7.87
C PRO A 140 -8.08 -28.45 7.04
N HIS A 141 -7.18 -29.12 6.32
CA HIS A 141 -7.53 -30.36 5.62
C HIS A 141 -8.08 -31.42 6.55
N THR A 142 -9.08 -32.17 6.09
CA THR A 142 -9.51 -33.40 6.76
C THR A 142 -8.44 -34.48 6.64
N ILE A 143 -8.49 -35.48 7.53
CA ILE A 143 -7.56 -36.62 7.48
C ILE A 143 -7.67 -37.37 6.13
N GLU A 144 -8.88 -37.52 5.61
CA GLU A 144 -9.14 -38.14 4.30
C GLU A 144 -8.48 -37.35 3.17
N ARG A 145 -8.57 -36.02 3.21
CA ARG A 145 -7.90 -35.16 2.22
C ARG A 145 -6.37 -35.29 2.32
N VAL A 146 -5.81 -35.30 3.54
CA VAL A 146 -4.37 -35.51 3.73
C VAL A 146 -3.93 -36.84 3.14
N LYS A 147 -4.66 -37.95 3.41
CA LYS A 147 -4.37 -39.27 2.81
C LYS A 147 -4.45 -39.24 1.29
N SER A 148 -5.44 -38.55 0.72
CA SER A 148 -5.59 -38.37 -0.73
C SER A 148 -4.39 -37.63 -1.33
N ILE A 149 -3.93 -36.55 -0.68
CA ILE A 149 -2.74 -35.78 -1.11
C ILE A 149 -1.51 -36.71 -1.17
N TYR A 150 -1.26 -37.50 -0.14
CA TYR A 150 -0.14 -38.46 -0.14
C TYR A 150 -0.28 -39.51 -1.26
N ALA A 151 -1.49 -39.99 -1.51
CA ALA A 151 -1.73 -40.93 -2.61
C ALA A 151 -1.50 -40.30 -4.00
N GLU A 152 -1.94 -39.04 -4.17
CA GLU A 152 -1.71 -38.25 -5.39
C GLU A 152 -0.21 -38.02 -5.62
N LEU A 153 0.54 -37.63 -4.57
CA LEU A 153 1.98 -37.40 -4.63
C LEU A 153 2.75 -38.71 -4.96
N ARG A 154 2.41 -39.84 -4.33
CA ARG A 154 3.03 -41.13 -4.65
C ARG A 154 2.79 -41.57 -6.10
N ARG A 155 1.61 -41.27 -6.65
CA ARG A 155 1.32 -41.55 -8.07
C ARG A 155 2.12 -40.63 -8.99
N ARG A 156 2.30 -39.33 -8.62
CA ARG A 156 3.03 -38.34 -9.41
C ARG A 156 4.54 -38.55 -9.35
N TYR A 157 5.03 -38.97 -8.19
CA TYR A 157 6.45 -39.17 -7.89
C TYR A 157 6.69 -40.57 -7.33
N PRO A 158 6.57 -41.63 -8.16
CA PRO A 158 6.55 -43.05 -7.68
C PRO A 158 7.86 -43.49 -7.04
N ASN A 159 8.98 -42.83 -7.37
CA ASN A 159 10.31 -43.15 -6.85
C ASN A 159 10.79 -42.18 -5.75
N ALA A 160 9.93 -41.26 -5.31
CA ALA A 160 10.30 -40.28 -4.28
C ALA A 160 9.94 -40.76 -2.87
N GLU A 161 10.78 -40.47 -1.93
CA GLU A 161 10.43 -40.51 -0.52
C GLU A 161 9.59 -39.27 -0.21
N ILE A 162 8.38 -39.45 0.31
CA ILE A 162 7.43 -38.36 0.57
C ILE A 162 7.26 -38.21 2.08
N THR A 163 7.69 -37.05 2.59
CA THR A 163 7.63 -36.72 4.01
C THR A 163 6.83 -35.43 4.25
N ALA A 164 6.15 -35.34 5.40
CA ALA A 164 5.66 -34.05 5.90
C ALA A 164 6.85 -33.16 6.26
N SER A 165 6.77 -31.88 5.91
CA SER A 165 7.89 -30.95 6.08
C SER A 165 7.42 -29.56 6.53
N SER A 166 8.34 -28.64 6.67
CA SER A 166 8.10 -27.23 6.98
C SER A 166 8.93 -26.34 6.05
N LEU A 167 8.55 -25.07 5.92
CA LEU A 167 9.35 -24.11 5.17
C LEU A 167 10.76 -23.92 5.75
N ASN A 168 10.97 -24.14 7.04
CA ASN A 168 12.32 -24.12 7.65
C ASN A 168 13.20 -25.26 7.09
N ALA A 169 12.65 -26.45 6.90
CA ALA A 169 13.40 -27.56 6.29
C ALA A 169 13.71 -27.26 4.82
N VAL A 170 12.71 -26.78 4.07
CA VAL A 170 12.92 -26.32 2.68
C VAL A 170 14.00 -25.25 2.58
N ALA A 171 14.00 -24.29 3.50
CA ALA A 171 15.01 -23.23 3.57
C ALA A 171 16.42 -23.79 3.82
N ALA A 172 16.54 -24.79 4.69
CA ALA A 172 17.81 -25.44 4.97
C ALA A 172 18.35 -26.20 3.74
N ASP A 173 17.49 -26.94 3.05
CA ASP A 173 17.85 -27.67 1.81
C ASP A 173 18.24 -26.68 0.70
N ALA A 174 17.42 -25.64 0.47
CA ALA A 174 17.67 -24.62 -0.54
C ALA A 174 18.99 -23.84 -0.27
N ALA A 175 19.36 -23.64 0.98
CA ALA A 175 20.61 -22.97 1.34
C ALA A 175 21.87 -23.69 0.84
N THR A 176 21.80 -25.02 0.63
CA THR A 176 22.91 -25.81 0.08
C THR A 176 23.12 -25.62 -1.42
N MET A 177 22.20 -24.93 -2.09
CA MET A 177 22.14 -24.79 -3.56
C MET A 177 22.25 -23.34 -4.03
N ARG A 178 22.65 -22.40 -3.13
CA ARG A 178 22.70 -20.95 -3.41
C ARG A 178 23.50 -20.61 -4.66
N ASP A 179 24.62 -21.27 -4.87
CA ASP A 179 25.51 -21.10 -6.03
C ASP A 179 24.88 -21.46 -7.37
N ARG A 180 23.74 -22.13 -7.37
CA ARG A 180 22.96 -22.53 -8.56
C ARG A 180 21.77 -21.61 -8.84
N MET A 181 21.54 -20.61 -7.97
CA MET A 181 20.39 -19.73 -8.09
C MET A 181 20.74 -18.44 -8.83
N PRO A 182 19.86 -17.94 -9.72
CA PRO A 182 20.04 -16.62 -10.28
C PRO A 182 19.89 -15.55 -9.20
N VAL A 183 20.54 -14.39 -9.42
CA VAL A 183 20.42 -13.23 -8.52
C VAL A 183 19.40 -12.25 -9.08
N LEU A 184 18.46 -11.80 -8.25
CA LEU A 184 17.50 -10.76 -8.53
C LEU A 184 17.81 -9.54 -7.67
N THR A 185 17.99 -8.36 -8.30
CA THR A 185 18.29 -7.09 -7.61
C THR A 185 17.19 -6.04 -7.77
N SER A 186 16.19 -6.29 -8.61
CA SER A 186 15.13 -5.35 -8.91
C SER A 186 13.97 -5.43 -7.90
N GLU A 187 13.12 -4.40 -7.88
CA GLU A 187 11.83 -4.41 -7.21
C GLU A 187 10.87 -5.43 -7.84
N ILE A 188 10.01 -6.02 -7.02
CA ILE A 188 8.88 -6.82 -7.49
C ILE A 188 7.65 -5.93 -7.32
N GLY A 189 7.31 -5.16 -8.33
CA GLY A 189 6.26 -4.13 -8.23
C GLY A 189 4.89 -4.70 -7.87
N ASP A 190 4.26 -4.07 -6.90
CA ASP A 190 2.98 -4.50 -6.35
C ASP A 190 1.81 -3.83 -7.06
N THR A 191 0.96 -4.63 -7.73
CA THR A 191 -0.24 -4.13 -8.41
C THR A 191 -1.43 -3.93 -7.46
N TRP A 192 -1.38 -4.45 -6.24
CA TRP A 192 -2.48 -4.36 -5.27
C TRP A 192 -2.40 -3.13 -4.39
N ILE A 193 -1.27 -2.42 -4.41
CA ILE A 193 -1.04 -1.22 -3.59
C ILE A 193 -2.12 -0.13 -3.79
N TYR A 194 -2.82 -0.11 -4.93
CA TYR A 194 -3.92 0.84 -5.22
C TYR A 194 -4.97 0.90 -4.10
N GLY A 195 -5.30 -0.24 -3.49
CA GLY A 195 -6.31 -0.34 -2.45
C GLY A 195 -6.08 0.57 -1.25
N TYR A 196 -4.82 0.87 -0.94
CA TYR A 196 -4.44 1.74 0.18
C TYR A 196 -4.92 3.20 0.03
N GLY A 197 -5.25 3.64 -1.16
CA GLY A 197 -5.89 4.92 -1.41
C GLY A 197 -7.36 4.99 -0.99
N SER A 198 -8.01 3.87 -0.65
CA SER A 198 -9.45 3.81 -0.44
C SER A 198 -9.93 4.28 0.94
N SER A 199 -9.03 4.41 1.92
CA SER A 199 -9.33 4.97 3.24
C SER A 199 -8.25 5.98 3.66
N PRO A 200 -8.32 7.21 3.11
CA PRO A 200 -7.24 8.18 3.23
C PRO A 200 -6.99 8.63 4.68
N LEU A 201 -8.04 8.77 5.49
CA LEU A 201 -7.89 9.17 6.90
C LEU A 201 -7.21 8.07 7.72
N ARG A 202 -7.57 6.78 7.49
CA ARG A 202 -6.89 5.62 8.09
C ARG A 202 -5.39 5.65 7.77
N MET A 203 -5.05 5.87 6.49
CA MET A 203 -3.65 5.91 6.07
C MET A 203 -2.90 7.10 6.66
N SER A 204 -3.51 8.28 6.73
CA SER A 204 -2.90 9.44 7.38
C SER A 204 -2.58 9.17 8.87
N LYS A 205 -3.54 8.60 9.62
CA LYS A 205 -3.36 8.23 11.02
C LYS A 205 -2.32 7.12 11.22
N TYR A 206 -2.37 6.09 10.39
CA TYR A 206 -1.39 5.00 10.39
C TYR A 206 0.04 5.52 10.18
N ARG A 207 0.24 6.38 9.17
CA ARG A 207 1.55 6.96 8.84
C ARG A 207 2.07 7.88 9.95
N GLU A 208 1.20 8.67 10.58
CA GLU A 208 1.57 9.50 11.73
C GLU A 208 2.06 8.65 12.89
N LEU A 209 1.30 7.61 13.28
CA LEU A 209 1.69 6.70 14.36
C LEU A 209 2.96 5.92 14.03
N SER A 210 3.14 5.54 12.76
CA SER A 210 4.37 4.85 12.31
C SER A 210 5.60 5.77 12.43
N ARG A 211 5.47 7.07 12.11
CA ARG A 211 6.54 8.06 12.33
C ARG A 211 6.83 8.27 13.81
N LEU A 212 5.80 8.43 14.64
CA LEU A 212 5.96 8.54 16.08
C LEU A 212 6.65 7.32 16.68
N TYR A 213 6.26 6.11 16.26
CA TYR A 213 6.91 4.87 16.69
C TYR A 213 8.41 4.87 16.38
N SER A 214 8.78 5.25 15.16
CA SER A 214 10.19 5.38 14.77
C SER A 214 10.92 6.45 15.60
N GLU A 215 10.27 7.60 15.83
CA GLU A 215 10.83 8.70 16.60
C GLU A 215 11.02 8.35 18.07
N TRP A 216 10.05 7.66 18.70
CA TRP A 216 10.17 7.21 20.09
C TRP A 216 11.32 6.22 20.27
N ILE A 217 11.52 5.31 19.30
CA ILE A 217 12.66 4.39 19.31
C ILE A 217 13.97 5.17 19.15
N ARG A 218 14.05 6.09 18.19
CA ARG A 218 15.24 6.89 17.94
C ARG A 218 15.63 7.76 19.13
N GLN A 219 14.65 8.32 19.85
CA GLN A 219 14.83 9.11 21.05
C GLN A 219 15.09 8.29 22.31
N GLY A 220 15.00 6.96 22.24
CA GLY A 220 15.10 6.09 23.42
C GLY A 220 13.90 6.15 24.39
N LYS A 221 12.77 6.79 23.98
CA LYS A 221 11.54 6.84 24.75
C LYS A 221 10.82 5.46 24.78
N LEU A 222 11.05 4.64 23.77
CA LEU A 222 10.45 3.31 23.63
C LEU A 222 11.54 2.29 23.26
N ASP A 223 11.77 1.32 24.14
CA ASP A 223 12.62 0.18 23.80
C ASP A 223 11.92 -0.68 22.72
N PRO A 224 12.50 -0.84 21.52
CA PRO A 224 11.89 -1.61 20.44
C PRO A 224 11.68 -3.09 20.79
N ASN A 225 12.29 -3.60 21.85
CA ASN A 225 12.14 -4.99 22.32
C ASN A 225 11.13 -5.12 23.48
N SER A 226 10.65 -4.02 24.04
CA SER A 226 9.63 -4.04 25.09
C SER A 226 8.35 -4.71 24.62
N ASP A 227 7.55 -5.21 25.55
CA ASP A 227 6.25 -5.83 25.24
C ASP A 227 5.30 -4.81 24.59
N ALA A 228 5.27 -3.60 25.10
CA ALA A 228 4.48 -2.50 24.54
C ALA A 228 4.83 -2.21 23.08
N ALA A 229 6.12 -2.05 22.76
CA ALA A 229 6.59 -1.75 21.41
C ALA A 229 6.20 -2.85 20.41
N VAL A 230 6.44 -4.11 20.75
CA VAL A 230 6.16 -5.23 19.85
C VAL A 230 4.66 -5.42 19.65
N ARG A 231 3.86 -5.32 20.72
CA ARG A 231 2.39 -5.43 20.61
C ARG A 231 1.79 -4.26 19.84
N PHE A 232 2.30 -3.04 20.05
CA PHE A 232 1.93 -1.86 19.25
C PHE A 232 2.19 -2.10 17.76
N ALA A 233 3.42 -2.50 17.40
CA ALA A 233 3.78 -2.75 16.01
C ALA A 233 2.91 -3.84 15.35
N ILE A 234 2.66 -4.95 16.04
CA ILE A 234 1.79 -6.02 15.55
C ILE A 234 0.35 -5.52 15.35
N ARG A 235 -0.18 -4.74 16.29
CA ARG A 235 -1.56 -4.26 16.21
C ARG A 235 -1.72 -3.18 15.16
N LEU A 236 -0.85 -2.18 15.13
CA LEU A 236 -0.89 -1.11 14.13
C LEU A 236 -0.58 -1.66 12.72
N GLY A 237 0.33 -2.64 12.62
CA GLY A 237 0.71 -3.32 11.39
C GLY A 237 -0.44 -4.05 10.70
N MET A 238 -1.55 -4.34 11.40
CA MET A 238 -2.78 -4.86 10.78
C MET A 238 -3.39 -3.91 9.75
N ILE A 239 -3.06 -2.62 9.78
CA ILE A 239 -3.45 -1.67 8.73
C ILE A 239 -2.69 -1.94 7.41
N ALA A 240 -1.48 -2.48 7.49
CA ALA A 240 -0.69 -2.87 6.33
C ALA A 240 -0.91 -4.33 5.91
N GLU A 241 -1.77 -5.08 6.62
CA GLU A 241 -2.25 -6.39 6.18
C GLU A 241 -3.17 -6.20 4.96
N HIS A 242 -3.09 -7.11 3.97
CA HIS A 242 -3.71 -6.91 2.65
C HIS A 242 -5.25 -7.05 2.63
N THR A 243 -5.87 -7.51 3.73
CA THR A 243 -7.33 -7.72 3.82
C THR A 243 -8.00 -6.60 4.62
N TRP A 244 -8.68 -5.67 3.93
CA TRP A 244 -9.22 -4.45 4.54
C TRP A 244 -10.68 -4.51 4.97
N GLY A 245 -11.32 -5.64 4.83
CA GLY A 245 -12.71 -5.83 5.23
C GLY A 245 -13.26 -7.14 4.70
N THR A 246 -14.56 -7.30 4.74
CA THR A 246 -15.24 -8.47 4.18
C THR A 246 -15.30 -8.39 2.66
N ASP A 247 -15.30 -9.55 2.03
CA ASP A 247 -15.35 -9.68 0.57
C ASP A 247 -16.67 -9.11 0.00
N VAL A 248 -16.54 -8.07 -0.81
CA VAL A 248 -17.66 -7.35 -1.43
C VAL A 248 -18.52 -8.28 -2.30
N LYS A 249 -17.92 -9.18 -3.08
CA LYS A 249 -18.67 -10.09 -3.96
C LYS A 249 -19.51 -11.11 -3.18
N VAL A 250 -19.13 -11.40 -1.94
CA VAL A 250 -19.90 -12.31 -1.06
C VAL A 250 -21.02 -11.57 -0.35
N PHE A 251 -20.77 -10.39 0.20
CA PHE A 251 -21.67 -9.70 1.12
C PHE A 251 -22.51 -8.62 0.45
N LEU A 252 -21.95 -7.82 -0.45
CA LEU A 252 -22.68 -6.82 -1.21
C LEU A 252 -23.27 -7.41 -2.51
N LYS A 253 -22.64 -8.45 -3.06
CA LYS A 253 -22.98 -9.12 -4.30
C LYS A 253 -23.21 -8.12 -5.45
N ASN A 254 -23.95 -8.48 -6.46
CA ASN A 254 -24.20 -7.66 -7.65
C ASN A 254 -25.16 -6.50 -7.38
N TRP A 255 -24.95 -5.73 -6.31
CA TRP A 255 -25.75 -4.56 -6.03
C TRP A 255 -25.34 -3.41 -6.95
N ASP A 256 -26.20 -3.09 -7.91
CA ASP A 256 -26.08 -2.06 -8.96
C ASP A 256 -26.39 -0.62 -8.47
N LYS A 257 -26.17 -0.34 -7.20
CA LYS A 257 -26.50 0.95 -6.58
C LYS A 257 -25.28 1.89 -6.62
N TYR A 258 -24.87 2.29 -7.83
CA TYR A 258 -23.74 3.17 -8.04
C TYR A 258 -24.10 4.65 -8.09
N ASP A 259 -25.18 4.99 -8.84
CA ASP A 259 -25.65 6.38 -8.96
C ASP A 259 -25.94 6.99 -7.57
N PHE A 260 -25.62 8.27 -7.40
CA PHE A 260 -25.66 8.96 -6.11
C PHE A 260 -26.98 8.76 -5.34
N ASP A 261 -28.13 8.94 -6.01
CA ASP A 261 -29.44 8.78 -5.37
C ASP A 261 -29.72 7.32 -5.00
N ALA A 262 -29.39 6.38 -5.90
CA ALA A 262 -29.55 4.96 -5.68
C ALA A 262 -28.67 4.44 -4.54
N PHE A 263 -27.40 4.90 -4.49
CA PHE A 263 -26.47 4.58 -3.41
C PHE A 263 -26.92 5.16 -2.07
N THR A 264 -27.31 6.44 -2.05
CA THR A 264 -27.76 7.11 -0.82
C THR A 264 -28.99 6.40 -0.22
N ALA A 265 -29.95 6.00 -1.06
CA ALA A 265 -31.13 5.24 -0.63
C ALA A 265 -30.76 3.82 -0.11
N ALA A 266 -29.75 3.17 -0.74
CA ALA A 266 -29.36 1.80 -0.39
C ALA A 266 -28.39 1.71 0.80
N ARG A 267 -27.65 2.76 1.13
CA ARG A 267 -26.57 2.77 2.13
C ARG A 267 -26.99 2.28 3.52
N ASN A 268 -28.27 2.49 3.88
CA ASN A 268 -28.80 2.04 5.17
C ASN A 268 -29.26 0.57 5.17
N LEU A 269 -29.23 -0.12 4.03
CA LEU A 269 -29.58 -1.53 3.96
C LEU A 269 -28.52 -2.43 4.63
N PRO A 270 -28.93 -3.58 5.17
CA PRO A 270 -28.00 -4.45 5.93
C PRO A 270 -26.69 -4.80 5.25
N PRO A 271 -26.62 -5.11 3.93
CA PRO A 271 -25.35 -5.42 3.27
C PRO A 271 -24.36 -4.25 3.27
N PHE A 272 -24.83 -3.02 3.03
CA PHE A 272 -23.99 -1.82 3.03
C PHE A 272 -23.47 -1.52 4.44
N ARG A 273 -24.35 -1.60 5.46
CA ARG A 273 -23.95 -1.45 6.86
C ARG A 273 -22.99 -2.53 7.35
N TYR A 274 -23.10 -3.73 6.80
CA TYR A 274 -22.16 -4.81 7.09
C TYR A 274 -20.75 -4.50 6.56
N MET A 275 -20.66 -3.98 5.33
CA MET A 275 -19.39 -3.53 4.76
C MET A 275 -18.75 -2.41 5.60
N GLU A 276 -19.51 -1.36 5.92
CA GLU A 276 -19.02 -0.25 6.75
C GLU A 276 -18.50 -0.72 8.10
N ARG A 277 -19.18 -1.67 8.76
CA ARG A 277 -18.68 -2.26 10.02
C ARG A 277 -17.38 -3.00 9.85
N SER A 278 -17.21 -3.75 8.75
CA SER A 278 -15.96 -4.47 8.52
C SER A 278 -14.77 -3.52 8.31
N TRP A 279 -14.98 -2.38 7.68
CA TRP A 279 -13.95 -1.35 7.56
C TRP A 279 -13.67 -0.64 8.88
N GLN A 280 -14.71 -0.40 9.70
CA GLN A 280 -14.55 0.15 11.04
C GLN A 280 -13.77 -0.79 11.98
N GLU A 281 -13.94 -2.10 11.85
CA GLU A 281 -13.15 -3.08 12.61
C GLU A 281 -11.64 -2.95 12.32
N LEU A 282 -11.28 -2.63 11.09
CA LEU A 282 -9.88 -2.36 10.74
C LEU A 282 -9.41 -1.03 11.34
N ASP A 283 -10.23 0.04 11.29
CA ASP A 283 -9.92 1.34 11.90
C ASP A 283 -9.66 1.21 13.40
N ASN A 284 -10.41 0.36 14.11
CA ASN A 284 -10.26 0.11 15.53
C ASN A 284 -8.85 -0.40 15.93
N ASN A 285 -8.07 -0.94 14.97
CA ASN A 285 -6.68 -1.33 15.26
C ASN A 285 -5.80 -0.13 15.63
N ILE A 286 -6.12 1.07 15.19
CA ILE A 286 -5.43 2.31 15.56
C ILE A 286 -5.59 2.56 17.07
N ASP A 287 -6.83 2.59 17.56
CA ASP A 287 -7.12 2.83 18.98
C ASP A 287 -6.59 1.67 19.85
N MET A 288 -6.74 0.43 19.39
CA MET A 288 -6.18 -0.74 20.05
C MET A 288 -4.65 -0.70 20.15
N ALA A 289 -3.97 -0.17 19.15
CA ALA A 289 -2.51 0.00 19.19
C ALA A 289 -2.11 1.07 20.21
N ILE A 290 -2.77 2.24 20.18
CA ILE A 290 -2.51 3.33 21.13
C ILE A 290 -2.71 2.87 22.57
N ALA A 291 -3.76 2.08 22.85
CA ALA A 291 -4.04 1.53 24.18
C ALA A 291 -2.94 0.59 24.72
N LEU A 292 -1.99 0.15 23.92
CA LEU A 292 -0.85 -0.69 24.32
C LEU A 292 0.39 0.12 24.71
N LEU A 293 0.38 1.43 24.48
CA LEU A 293 1.50 2.32 24.77
C LEU A 293 1.58 2.67 26.27
N PRO A 294 2.77 2.99 26.78
CA PRO A 294 2.91 3.67 28.06
C PRO A 294 2.15 5.02 28.07
N GLU A 295 1.64 5.43 29.22
CA GLU A 295 0.75 6.61 29.38
C GLU A 295 1.32 7.87 28.70
N SER A 296 2.61 8.16 28.89
CA SER A 296 3.27 9.34 28.28
C SER A 296 3.26 9.32 26.74
N LEU A 297 3.42 8.14 26.12
CA LEU A 297 3.41 7.98 24.66
C LEU A 297 1.98 7.88 24.12
N HIS A 298 1.05 7.35 24.93
CA HIS A 298 -0.38 7.34 24.62
C HIS A 298 -0.90 8.76 24.38
N ASP A 299 -0.61 9.69 25.31
CA ASP A 299 -1.07 11.07 25.20
C ASP A 299 -0.43 11.81 24.00
N GLU A 300 0.85 11.54 23.72
CA GLU A 300 1.55 12.07 22.55
C GLU A 300 0.89 11.56 21.24
N ALA A 301 0.52 10.28 21.18
CA ALA A 301 -0.19 9.69 20.04
C ALA A 301 -1.58 10.29 19.85
N VAL A 302 -2.37 10.40 20.90
CA VAL A 302 -3.72 10.98 20.86
C VAL A 302 -3.70 12.42 20.38
N GLU A 303 -2.77 13.23 20.90
CA GLU A 303 -2.64 14.62 20.47
C GLU A 303 -2.23 14.74 18.99
N ALA A 304 -1.30 13.90 18.52
CA ALA A 304 -0.90 13.89 17.12
C ALA A 304 -2.08 13.54 16.19
N LEU A 305 -2.90 12.54 16.55
CA LEU A 305 -4.09 12.20 15.77
C LEU A 305 -5.15 13.30 15.83
N ARG A 306 -5.32 13.96 16.97
CA ARG A 306 -6.23 15.11 17.10
C ARG A 306 -5.86 16.26 16.15
N LEU A 307 -4.56 16.48 15.93
CA LEU A 307 -4.08 17.48 14.97
C LEU A 307 -4.39 17.09 13.50
N ILE A 308 -4.44 15.80 13.17
CA ILE A 308 -4.86 15.34 11.84
C ILE A 308 -6.34 15.68 11.60
N ASP A 309 -7.19 15.48 12.60
CA ASP A 309 -8.64 15.71 12.52
C ASP A 309 -9.03 17.21 12.64
N ARG A 310 -8.07 18.12 12.88
CA ARG A 310 -8.32 19.55 13.04
C ARG A 310 -8.19 20.28 11.71
N PHE A 311 -9.25 20.95 11.27
CA PHE A 311 -9.31 21.73 10.03
C PHE A 311 -9.61 23.20 10.31
N ASP A 312 -8.93 24.09 9.58
CA ASP A 312 -9.28 25.49 9.51
C ASP A 312 -10.32 25.68 8.40
N CYS A 313 -11.54 25.99 8.80
CA CYS A 313 -12.69 26.15 7.91
C CYS A 313 -12.97 27.63 7.55
N GLU A 314 -12.11 28.57 7.94
CA GLU A 314 -12.28 29.98 7.58
C GLU A 314 -12.20 30.14 6.05
N GLN A 315 -13.25 30.66 5.45
CA GLN A 315 -13.31 30.86 4.00
C GLN A 315 -12.52 32.10 3.56
N ILE A 316 -11.87 32.00 2.40
CA ILE A 316 -11.26 33.15 1.74
C ILE A 316 -12.36 33.87 0.97
N THR A 317 -12.66 35.09 1.38
CA THR A 317 -13.81 35.85 0.83
C THR A 317 -13.42 36.80 -0.31
N SER A 318 -12.14 36.98 -0.59
CA SER A 318 -11.64 37.90 -1.61
C SER A 318 -10.45 37.30 -2.37
N HIS A 319 -10.28 37.69 -3.63
CA HIS A 319 -9.11 37.35 -4.42
C HIS A 319 -8.05 38.46 -4.28
N ASP A 320 -6.90 38.12 -3.69
CA ASP A 320 -5.78 39.04 -3.53
C ASP A 320 -5.09 39.24 -4.90
N ARG A 321 -4.96 40.48 -5.35
CA ARG A 321 -4.30 40.85 -6.61
C ARG A 321 -2.80 40.53 -6.63
N ASP A 322 -2.16 40.40 -5.46
CA ASP A 322 -0.75 40.03 -5.31
C ASP A 322 -0.55 38.50 -5.31
N CYS A 323 -1.61 37.71 -5.48
CA CYS A 323 -1.57 36.28 -5.65
C CYS A 323 -1.23 35.96 -7.11
N HIS A 324 0.06 35.81 -7.38
CA HIS A 324 0.56 35.46 -8.73
C HIS A 324 0.49 33.95 -8.97
N MET A 325 -0.67 33.34 -8.71
CA MET A 325 -0.95 31.95 -9.02
C MET A 325 -1.61 31.87 -10.41
N ASP A 326 -1.43 30.72 -11.08
CA ASP A 326 -2.19 30.46 -12.29
C ASP A 326 -3.63 30.03 -11.96
N ASP A 327 -4.46 29.88 -13.00
CA ASP A 327 -5.88 29.53 -12.86
C ASP A 327 -6.11 28.19 -12.14
N SER A 328 -5.12 27.29 -12.09
CA SER A 328 -5.21 26.00 -11.40
C SER A 328 -4.92 26.09 -9.88
N GLY A 329 -4.41 27.24 -9.41
CA GLY A 329 -3.90 27.39 -8.06
C GLY A 329 -2.59 26.65 -7.78
N SER A 330 -1.85 26.28 -8.83
CA SER A 330 -0.53 25.64 -8.71
C SER A 330 0.56 26.66 -8.45
N TYR A 331 1.59 26.24 -7.73
CA TYR A 331 2.76 27.07 -7.42
C TYR A 331 3.94 26.71 -8.33
N ASP A 332 4.53 27.72 -8.99
CA ASP A 332 5.73 27.58 -9.81
C ASP A 332 6.99 27.62 -8.94
N PHE A 333 7.45 26.48 -8.48
CA PHE A 333 8.69 26.36 -7.72
C PHE A 333 9.92 26.53 -8.61
N LYS A 334 10.74 27.55 -8.30
CA LYS A 334 11.90 27.95 -9.13
C LYS A 334 13.11 28.22 -8.25
N VAL A 335 14.14 27.39 -8.35
CA VAL A 335 15.43 27.58 -7.64
C VAL A 335 16.58 27.35 -8.62
N GLY A 336 17.36 28.36 -8.90
CA GLY A 336 18.41 28.30 -9.91
C GLY A 336 17.86 27.90 -11.29
N LYS A 337 18.27 26.73 -11.80
CA LYS A 337 17.76 26.16 -13.07
C LYS A 337 16.68 25.09 -12.85
N ILE A 338 16.40 24.73 -11.60
CA ILE A 338 15.36 23.75 -11.30
C ILE A 338 13.99 24.43 -11.38
N ARG A 339 13.08 23.81 -12.09
CA ARG A 339 11.69 24.24 -12.26
C ARG A 339 10.77 23.07 -11.96
N CYS A 340 9.73 23.31 -11.18
CA CYS A 340 8.68 22.35 -10.93
C CYS A 340 7.36 23.07 -10.69
N ARG A 341 6.34 22.72 -11.45
CA ARG A 341 4.97 23.12 -11.15
C ARG A 341 4.42 22.15 -10.10
N ILE A 342 3.95 22.67 -8.98
CA ILE A 342 3.46 21.87 -7.85
C ILE A 342 2.02 22.26 -7.52
N GLY A 343 1.17 21.25 -7.26
CA GLY A 343 -0.15 21.50 -6.73
C GLY A 343 -1.31 21.43 -7.71
N ASP A 344 -1.14 20.93 -8.93
CA ASP A 344 -2.28 20.66 -9.82
C ASP A 344 -3.18 19.61 -9.18
N VAL A 345 -4.42 19.99 -8.85
CA VAL A 345 -5.42 19.13 -8.24
C VAL A 345 -6.42 18.67 -9.30
N ALA A 346 -6.71 17.37 -9.35
CA ALA A 346 -7.69 16.85 -10.27
C ALA A 346 -8.61 15.80 -9.62
N TYR A 347 -9.83 15.76 -10.12
CA TYR A 347 -10.80 14.68 -9.94
C TYR A 347 -10.86 13.83 -11.19
N GLN A 348 -10.97 12.51 -11.03
CA GLN A 348 -11.13 11.57 -12.13
C GLN A 348 -12.26 10.60 -11.80
N SER A 349 -13.18 10.40 -12.74
CA SER A 349 -14.17 9.34 -12.73
C SER A 349 -13.85 8.27 -13.76
N PHE A 350 -14.40 7.07 -13.59
CA PHE A 350 -14.12 5.92 -14.44
C PHE A 350 -15.43 5.24 -14.88
N SER A 351 -15.44 4.77 -16.12
CA SER A 351 -16.55 4.03 -16.71
C SER A 351 -16.36 2.51 -16.62
N ALA A 352 -17.37 1.74 -16.99
CA ALA A 352 -17.26 0.29 -17.17
C ALA A 352 -16.20 -0.11 -18.23
N ASP A 353 -16.03 0.72 -19.27
CA ASP A 353 -15.03 0.47 -20.31
C ASP A 353 -13.59 0.63 -19.80
N ASP A 354 -13.35 1.51 -18.82
CA ASP A 354 -12.04 1.63 -18.17
C ASP A 354 -11.68 0.32 -17.45
N TYR A 355 -12.65 -0.28 -16.74
CA TYR A 355 -12.44 -1.58 -16.11
C TYR A 355 -12.25 -2.70 -17.13
N THR A 356 -12.98 -2.69 -18.22
CA THR A 356 -12.80 -3.68 -19.31
C THR A 356 -11.39 -3.61 -19.87
N ARG A 357 -10.90 -2.41 -20.19
CA ARG A 357 -9.52 -2.20 -20.68
C ARG A 357 -8.48 -2.64 -19.66
N PHE A 358 -8.68 -2.28 -18.38
CA PHE A 358 -7.78 -2.69 -17.31
C PHE A 358 -7.75 -4.21 -17.17
N GLN A 359 -8.91 -4.88 -17.15
CA GLN A 359 -9.01 -6.33 -17.05
C GLN A 359 -8.38 -7.05 -18.24
N ASP A 360 -8.54 -6.52 -19.46
CA ASP A 360 -7.94 -7.07 -20.68
C ASP A 360 -6.40 -6.97 -20.65
N ALA A 361 -5.86 -5.92 -20.05
CA ALA A 361 -4.42 -5.74 -19.92
C ALA A 361 -3.81 -6.54 -18.74
N TYR A 362 -4.55 -6.68 -17.64
CA TYR A 362 -4.02 -7.17 -16.37
C TYR A 362 -4.35 -8.64 -16.10
N LEU A 363 -5.57 -9.11 -16.43
CA LEU A 363 -5.99 -10.46 -16.11
C LEU A 363 -5.51 -11.49 -17.15
N THR A 364 -4.89 -12.56 -16.66
CA THR A 364 -4.51 -13.73 -17.47
C THR A 364 -5.62 -14.77 -17.53
N ARG A 365 -6.60 -14.71 -16.62
CA ARG A 365 -7.75 -15.59 -16.53
C ARG A 365 -9.02 -14.79 -16.30
N ARG A 366 -9.94 -14.82 -17.27
CA ARG A 366 -11.24 -14.12 -17.19
C ARG A 366 -12.31 -15.03 -16.56
N VAL A 367 -12.09 -15.43 -15.31
CA VAL A 367 -13.05 -16.17 -14.52
C VAL A 367 -13.90 -15.21 -13.68
N LYS A 368 -15.12 -15.60 -13.32
CA LYS A 368 -16.09 -14.72 -12.66
C LYS A 368 -15.51 -14.01 -11.45
N TRP A 369 -14.90 -14.74 -10.52
CA TRP A 369 -14.36 -14.14 -9.31
C TRP A 369 -13.24 -13.12 -9.59
N ALA A 370 -12.38 -13.37 -10.60
CA ALA A 370 -11.32 -12.44 -10.95
C ALA A 370 -11.83 -11.15 -11.59
N LEU A 371 -12.88 -11.25 -12.41
CA LEU A 371 -13.57 -10.08 -12.97
C LEU A 371 -14.26 -9.26 -11.87
N GLU A 372 -14.85 -9.92 -10.87
CA GLU A 372 -15.49 -9.28 -9.72
C GLU A 372 -14.46 -8.61 -8.80
N ASP A 373 -13.32 -9.25 -8.51
CA ASP A 373 -12.25 -8.69 -7.68
C ASP A 373 -11.56 -7.49 -8.32
N ASN A 374 -11.34 -7.54 -9.62
CA ASN A 374 -10.65 -6.50 -10.39
C ASN A 374 -11.63 -5.63 -11.18
N GLY A 375 -12.87 -5.50 -10.71
CA GLY A 375 -13.92 -4.75 -11.37
C GLY A 375 -14.96 -4.20 -10.41
N LYS A 376 -16.03 -3.66 -11.00
CA LYS A 376 -17.22 -3.21 -10.29
C LYS A 376 -18.45 -3.79 -10.98
N PRO A 377 -18.91 -5.00 -10.58
CA PRO A 377 -20.04 -5.67 -11.21
C PRO A 377 -21.30 -4.80 -11.18
N GLY A 378 -21.98 -4.68 -12.30
CA GLY A 378 -23.19 -3.87 -12.45
C GLY A 378 -22.93 -2.39 -12.77
N LEU A 379 -21.68 -1.95 -12.86
CA LEU A 379 -21.32 -0.57 -13.21
C LEU A 379 -21.82 -0.18 -14.61
N GLU A 380 -21.86 -1.15 -15.53
CA GLU A 380 -22.39 -0.98 -16.89
C GLU A 380 -23.86 -0.57 -16.95
N ASN A 381 -24.61 -0.76 -15.86
CA ASN A 381 -26.03 -0.37 -15.73
C ASN A 381 -26.20 1.00 -15.05
N SER A 382 -25.13 1.69 -14.73
CA SER A 382 -25.12 3.00 -14.07
C SER A 382 -24.81 4.13 -15.06
N LYS A 383 -24.78 5.37 -14.56
CA LYS A 383 -24.40 6.56 -15.32
C LYS A 383 -22.88 6.82 -15.31
N ALA A 384 -22.07 5.81 -14.97
CA ALA A 384 -20.61 5.96 -14.86
C ALA A 384 -19.99 6.37 -16.20
N GLN A 385 -19.22 7.45 -16.18
CA GLN A 385 -18.50 7.98 -17.33
C GLN A 385 -17.04 8.29 -16.97
N SER A 386 -16.16 8.17 -17.95
CA SER A 386 -14.75 8.56 -17.81
C SER A 386 -14.59 10.05 -18.00
N ALA A 387 -14.16 10.75 -16.98
CA ALA A 387 -13.86 12.17 -17.06
C ALA A 387 -12.67 12.53 -16.17
N VAL A 388 -11.96 13.60 -16.55
CA VAL A 388 -10.92 14.21 -15.73
C VAL A 388 -11.17 15.70 -15.68
N VAL A 389 -11.35 16.24 -14.47
CA VAL A 389 -11.56 17.67 -14.25
C VAL A 389 -10.47 18.21 -13.36
N GLU A 390 -9.77 19.23 -13.86
CA GLU A 390 -8.76 19.97 -13.11
C GLU A 390 -9.44 21.06 -12.27
N ALA A 391 -9.01 21.18 -11.02
CA ALA A 391 -9.50 22.25 -10.14
C ALA A 391 -9.10 23.64 -10.64
N ARG A 392 -9.90 24.63 -10.31
CA ARG A 392 -9.67 26.04 -10.64
C ARG A 392 -9.74 26.89 -9.39
N ILE A 393 -8.92 27.94 -9.38
CA ILE A 393 -8.90 28.91 -8.29
C ILE A 393 -10.24 29.66 -8.24
N ALA A 394 -10.84 29.67 -7.08
CA ALA A 394 -12.01 30.49 -6.76
C ALA A 394 -11.58 31.78 -6.05
N ASN A 395 -10.79 31.65 -5.01
CA ASN A 395 -10.25 32.76 -4.21
C ASN A 395 -8.81 32.48 -3.82
N CYS A 396 -8.05 33.54 -3.53
CA CYS A 396 -6.67 33.44 -3.10
C CYS A 396 -6.34 34.59 -2.13
N ALA A 397 -5.54 34.30 -1.09
CA ALA A 397 -5.00 35.28 -0.16
C ALA A 397 -3.51 35.06 0.01
N VAL A 398 -2.76 36.14 0.10
CA VAL A 398 -1.31 36.11 0.32
C VAL A 398 -0.96 36.90 1.57
N LYS A 399 -0.18 36.29 2.45
CA LYS A 399 0.42 36.95 3.62
C LYS A 399 1.94 36.77 3.55
N ARG A 400 2.65 37.90 3.64
CA ARG A 400 4.12 37.92 3.66
C ARG A 400 4.61 38.46 4.96
N ASP A 401 5.55 37.78 5.59
CA ASP A 401 6.30 38.27 6.73
C ASP A 401 7.80 37.95 6.59
N LYS A 402 8.59 38.19 7.64
CA LYS A 402 10.04 37.96 7.61
C LYS A 402 10.43 36.49 7.61
N THR A 403 9.52 35.59 7.97
CA THR A 403 9.77 34.16 8.18
C THR A 403 9.27 33.31 7.04
N GLU A 404 8.21 33.72 6.35
CA GLU A 404 7.62 32.97 5.24
C GLU A 404 6.71 33.85 4.37
N THR A 405 6.42 33.31 3.17
CA THR A 405 5.28 33.75 2.35
C THR A 405 4.22 32.66 2.41
N LEU A 406 3.05 32.97 2.96
CA LEU A 406 1.89 32.09 2.98
C LEU A 406 0.95 32.48 1.84
N ILE A 407 0.67 31.52 0.96
CA ILE A 407 -0.33 31.63 -0.11
C ILE A 407 -1.43 30.61 0.18
N ARG A 408 -2.68 31.04 0.24
CA ARG A 408 -3.86 30.19 0.41
C ARG A 408 -4.78 30.34 -0.78
N CYS A 409 -5.17 29.22 -1.38
CA CYS A 409 -6.10 29.21 -2.50
C CYS A 409 -7.28 28.29 -2.18
N ASP A 410 -8.49 28.81 -2.28
CA ASP A 410 -9.70 27.98 -2.35
C ASP A 410 -9.95 27.62 -3.81
N LEU A 411 -10.13 26.33 -4.07
CA LEU A 411 -10.27 25.76 -5.40
C LEU A 411 -11.66 25.12 -5.53
N THR A 412 -12.16 25.09 -6.78
CA THR A 412 -13.38 24.39 -7.15
C THR A 412 -13.16 23.59 -8.42
N PHE A 413 -13.92 22.53 -8.61
CA PHE A 413 -13.99 21.85 -9.89
C PHE A 413 -15.00 22.57 -10.80
N PRO A 414 -14.65 22.90 -12.04
CA PRO A 414 -15.61 23.38 -13.03
C PRO A 414 -16.73 22.37 -13.24
N ALA A 415 -17.91 22.86 -13.57
CA ALA A 415 -19.03 21.99 -13.92
C ALA A 415 -18.66 21.15 -15.16
N ASP A 416 -18.98 19.88 -15.10
CA ASP A 416 -18.79 18.92 -16.17
C ASP A 416 -20.05 18.03 -16.28
N GLU A 417 -20.58 17.85 -17.47
CA GLU A 417 -21.80 17.08 -17.70
C GLU A 417 -21.64 15.58 -17.40
N GLN A 418 -20.41 15.10 -17.36
CA GLN A 418 -20.08 13.69 -17.06
C GLN A 418 -19.95 13.41 -15.57
N ILE A 419 -19.94 14.46 -14.72
CA ILE A 419 -19.70 14.36 -13.28
C ILE A 419 -20.90 14.91 -12.50
N ASP A 420 -21.45 14.10 -11.61
CA ASP A 420 -22.44 14.58 -10.64
C ASP A 420 -21.76 15.49 -9.60
N ALA A 421 -22.05 16.78 -9.65
CA ALA A 421 -21.42 17.77 -8.74
C ALA A 421 -21.66 17.47 -7.25
N ARG A 422 -22.68 16.68 -6.91
CA ARG A 422 -23.00 16.29 -5.52
C ARG A 422 -21.99 15.35 -4.89
N VAL A 423 -21.12 14.70 -5.69
CA VAL A 423 -20.07 13.79 -5.18
C VAL A 423 -18.75 14.51 -4.88
N LEU A 424 -18.62 15.76 -5.31
CA LEU A 424 -17.42 16.56 -5.13
C LEU A 424 -17.34 17.15 -3.71
N PRO A 425 -16.13 17.44 -3.17
CA PRO A 425 -15.98 18.12 -1.89
C PRO A 425 -16.57 19.54 -1.95
N GLU A 426 -17.09 20.02 -0.81
CA GLU A 426 -17.67 21.36 -0.74
C GLU A 426 -16.65 22.47 -1.02
N ASN A 427 -15.40 22.25 -0.66
CA ASN A 427 -14.29 23.16 -0.93
C ASN A 427 -12.98 22.35 -0.97
N ILE A 428 -12.01 22.88 -1.71
CA ILE A 428 -10.63 22.38 -1.75
C ILE A 428 -9.73 23.54 -1.40
N ARG A 429 -8.79 23.36 -0.47
CA ARG A 429 -7.82 24.40 -0.14
C ARG A 429 -6.41 23.90 -0.34
N THR A 430 -5.61 24.67 -1.06
CA THR A 430 -4.16 24.56 -1.07
C THR A 430 -3.53 25.70 -0.27
N GLU A 431 -2.50 25.37 0.51
CA GLU A 431 -1.70 26.35 1.22
C GLU A 431 -0.22 26.09 0.89
N TYR A 432 0.50 27.14 0.55
CA TYR A 432 1.93 27.10 0.27
C TYR A 432 2.64 28.04 1.26
N ARG A 433 3.50 27.48 2.11
CA ARG A 433 4.39 28.21 3.01
C ARG A 433 5.78 28.16 2.42
N VAL A 434 6.15 29.24 1.76
CA VAL A 434 7.42 29.37 1.04
C VAL A 434 8.46 29.95 1.98
N ALA A 435 9.59 29.28 2.15
CA ALA A 435 10.71 29.76 2.94
C ALA A 435 11.28 31.08 2.36
N PRO A 436 11.88 31.96 3.17
CA PRO A 436 12.40 33.27 2.73
C PRO A 436 13.46 33.15 1.61
N ASP A 437 14.24 32.09 1.60
CA ASP A 437 15.25 31.83 0.57
C ASP A 437 14.67 31.18 -0.69
N GLY A 438 13.38 30.85 -0.69
CA GLY A 438 12.67 30.21 -1.79
C GLY A 438 13.05 28.75 -2.07
N LYS A 439 13.94 28.13 -1.24
CA LYS A 439 14.47 26.78 -1.51
C LYS A 439 13.61 25.66 -0.98
N SER A 440 12.61 25.97 -0.18
CA SER A 440 11.64 24.99 0.30
C SER A 440 10.24 25.57 0.39
N VAL A 441 9.25 24.67 0.23
CA VAL A 441 7.82 24.95 0.35
C VAL A 441 7.17 23.85 1.16
N ASN A 442 6.51 24.20 2.26
CA ASN A 442 5.57 23.32 2.91
C ASN A 442 4.19 23.53 2.26
N MET A 443 3.66 22.49 1.67
CA MET A 443 2.36 22.52 1.01
C MET A 443 1.35 21.69 1.80
N THR A 444 0.14 22.20 1.96
CA THR A 444 -1.01 21.39 2.38
C THR A 444 -2.12 21.44 1.34
N LEU A 445 -2.82 20.34 1.19
CA LEU A 445 -4.07 20.26 0.44
C LEU A 445 -5.15 19.71 1.36
N THR A 446 -6.28 20.41 1.46
CA THR A 446 -7.42 19.98 2.27
C THR A 446 -8.65 19.81 1.38
N LEU A 447 -9.27 18.63 1.45
CA LEU A 447 -10.60 18.38 0.91
C LEU A 447 -11.60 18.55 2.06
N PHE A 448 -12.59 19.44 1.91
CA PHE A 448 -13.59 19.68 2.92
C PHE A 448 -14.89 18.97 2.59
N ARG A 449 -15.38 18.19 3.55
CA ARG A 449 -16.70 17.54 3.52
C ARG A 449 -17.02 16.85 2.17
N LYS A 450 -16.08 16.02 1.71
CA LYS A 450 -16.32 15.15 0.55
C LYS A 450 -17.49 14.20 0.89
N PRO A 451 -18.52 14.14 0.07
CA PRO A 451 -19.63 13.19 0.26
C PRO A 451 -19.19 11.75 -0.04
N ALA A 452 -19.88 10.79 0.57
CA ALA A 452 -19.71 9.38 0.17
C ALA A 452 -20.21 9.19 -1.27
N ASN A 453 -19.41 8.49 -2.07
CA ASN A 453 -19.72 8.19 -3.46
C ASN A 453 -19.27 6.77 -3.77
N ARG A 454 -20.15 5.97 -4.40
CA ARG A 454 -19.82 4.60 -4.81
C ARG A 454 -19.39 4.52 -6.27
N MET A 455 -19.65 5.55 -7.09
CA MET A 455 -19.08 5.64 -8.44
C MET A 455 -17.57 5.58 -8.36
N PRO A 456 -16.88 4.88 -9.30
CA PRO A 456 -15.44 4.82 -9.29
C PRO A 456 -14.83 6.20 -9.50
N GLU A 457 -13.97 6.59 -8.57
CA GLU A 457 -13.36 7.92 -8.56
C GLU A 457 -11.94 7.91 -7.99
N ALA A 458 -11.17 8.91 -8.35
CA ALA A 458 -9.86 9.19 -7.76
C ALA A 458 -9.59 10.70 -7.68
N TYR A 459 -8.81 11.11 -6.66
CA TYR A 459 -8.32 12.47 -6.48
C TYR A 459 -6.80 12.48 -6.60
N TRP A 460 -6.27 13.47 -7.29
CA TRP A 460 -4.88 13.56 -7.67
C TRP A 460 -4.25 14.88 -7.27
N LEU A 461 -2.97 14.83 -6.87
CA LEU A 461 -2.09 15.99 -6.72
C LEU A 461 -0.85 15.77 -7.57
N SER A 462 -0.59 16.68 -8.50
CA SER A 462 0.49 16.53 -9.47
C SER A 462 1.69 17.44 -9.19
N PHE A 463 2.89 16.90 -9.47
CA PHE A 463 4.16 17.60 -9.47
C PHE A 463 4.82 17.38 -10.83
N ARG A 464 5.14 18.48 -11.51
CA ARG A 464 5.67 18.45 -12.89
C ARG A 464 7.03 19.14 -12.96
N PRO A 465 8.12 18.42 -12.60
CA PRO A 465 9.46 18.93 -12.73
C PRO A 465 9.88 18.98 -14.21
N GLU A 466 10.60 20.02 -14.60
CA GLU A 466 11.24 20.06 -15.92
C GLU A 466 12.49 19.18 -15.93
N SER A 467 12.75 18.54 -17.08
CA SER A 467 13.99 17.76 -17.32
C SER A 467 14.22 16.60 -16.34
N LEU A 468 13.16 15.92 -15.92
CA LEU A 468 13.23 14.74 -15.06
C LEU A 468 13.98 13.60 -15.77
N VAL A 469 14.97 13.01 -15.10
CA VAL A 469 15.83 11.95 -15.65
C VAL A 469 15.88 10.68 -14.80
N GLY A 470 15.37 10.73 -13.57
CA GLY A 470 15.30 9.57 -12.68
C GLY A 470 14.49 9.86 -11.43
N ILE A 471 14.02 8.81 -10.77
CA ILE A 471 13.17 8.89 -9.58
C ILE A 471 13.62 7.84 -8.58
N VAL A 472 13.94 8.31 -7.38
CA VAL A 472 14.26 7.44 -6.24
C VAL A 472 13.28 7.75 -5.12
N ALA A 473 12.64 6.74 -4.57
CA ALA A 473 11.76 6.91 -3.41
C ALA A 473 12.25 6.12 -2.21
N GLU A 474 11.92 6.59 -1.03
CA GLU A 474 12.08 5.80 0.18
C GLU A 474 10.94 4.78 0.30
N LYS A 475 11.30 3.49 0.36
CA LYS A 475 10.40 2.38 0.64
C LYS A 475 10.95 1.60 1.83
N THR A 476 10.14 1.46 2.86
CA THR A 476 10.49 0.69 4.08
C THR A 476 11.90 1.07 4.61
N GLY A 477 12.20 2.39 4.63
CA GLY A 477 13.43 2.98 5.14
C GLY A 477 14.66 2.83 4.23
N SER A 478 14.52 2.46 2.96
CA SER A 478 15.65 2.39 2.01
C SER A 478 15.33 3.12 0.71
N PRO A 479 16.32 3.78 0.07
CA PRO A 479 16.14 4.42 -1.23
C PRO A 479 16.05 3.36 -2.33
N VAL A 480 15.03 3.48 -3.20
CA VAL A 480 14.75 2.56 -4.30
C VAL A 480 14.55 3.33 -5.60
N ASP A 481 15.19 2.91 -6.67
CA ASP A 481 14.91 3.42 -8.02
C ASP A 481 13.56 2.87 -8.50
N LEU A 482 12.56 3.75 -8.67
CA LEU A 482 11.21 3.35 -9.07
C LEU A 482 11.13 2.82 -10.51
N LEU A 483 12.17 2.99 -11.31
CA LEU A 483 12.24 2.48 -12.68
C LEU A 483 12.84 1.06 -12.77
N ASP A 484 13.49 0.60 -11.70
CA ASP A 484 14.11 -0.73 -11.62
C ASP A 484 13.12 -1.76 -11.05
N VAL A 485 12.10 -2.09 -11.85
CA VAL A 485 11.08 -3.09 -11.53
C VAL A 485 11.14 -4.23 -12.54
N VAL A 486 10.98 -5.48 -12.10
CA VAL A 486 10.91 -6.65 -12.97
C VAL A 486 9.80 -6.52 -14.03
N ALA A 487 9.96 -7.21 -15.16
CA ALA A 487 8.89 -7.25 -16.16
C ALA A 487 7.60 -7.83 -15.56
N GLY A 488 6.44 -7.27 -15.92
CA GLY A 488 5.14 -7.66 -15.36
C GLY A 488 4.85 -7.14 -13.96
N GLY A 489 5.82 -6.54 -13.27
CA GLY A 489 5.60 -5.82 -12.02
C GLY A 489 4.99 -4.43 -12.25
N ASN A 490 4.36 -3.87 -11.23
CA ASN A 490 3.79 -2.52 -11.28
C ASN A 490 4.90 -1.47 -11.37
N ARG A 491 4.86 -0.64 -12.41
CA ARG A 491 5.81 0.45 -12.67
C ARG A 491 5.17 1.82 -12.61
N GLN A 492 3.86 1.89 -12.51
CA GLN A 492 3.11 3.14 -12.56
C GLN A 492 2.81 3.69 -11.18
N MET A 493 2.29 2.84 -10.28
CA MET A 493 1.92 3.25 -8.92
C MET A 493 2.76 2.51 -7.88
N HIS A 494 3.31 3.28 -6.94
CA HIS A 494 4.18 2.78 -5.87
C HIS A 494 3.69 3.28 -4.52
N GLY A 495 3.81 2.45 -3.49
CA GLY A 495 3.78 2.91 -2.11
C GLY A 495 5.12 3.55 -1.75
N ILE A 496 5.10 4.70 -1.08
CA ILE A 496 6.29 5.37 -0.58
C ILE A 496 6.16 5.63 0.93
N ASP A 497 7.27 5.48 1.65
CA ASP A 497 7.29 5.70 3.10
C ASP A 497 7.46 7.20 3.42
N GLY A 498 8.57 7.79 3.09
CA GLY A 498 8.90 9.18 3.48
C GLY A 498 8.92 10.14 2.30
N TYR A 499 9.88 9.98 1.41
CA TYR A 499 10.18 10.93 0.35
C TYR A 499 10.31 10.31 -1.03
N VAL A 500 10.23 11.17 -2.05
CA VAL A 500 10.66 10.89 -3.42
C VAL A 500 11.62 11.96 -3.88
N ASP A 501 12.76 11.53 -4.43
CA ASP A 501 13.79 12.36 -5.04
C ASP A 501 13.61 12.36 -6.56
N LEU A 502 13.24 13.50 -7.08
CA LEU A 502 13.10 13.75 -8.51
C LEU A 502 14.44 14.26 -9.04
N LYS A 503 15.19 13.39 -9.71
CA LYS A 503 16.48 13.72 -10.32
C LYS A 503 16.26 14.44 -11.61
N THR A 504 16.58 15.73 -11.65
CA THR A 504 16.55 16.55 -12.86
C THR A 504 17.97 16.71 -13.44
N ARG A 505 18.10 17.25 -14.66
CA ARG A 505 19.42 17.59 -15.22
C ARG A 505 20.16 18.69 -14.45
N HIS A 506 19.49 19.36 -13.50
CA HIS A 506 20.00 20.54 -12.81
C HIS A 506 20.14 20.37 -11.29
N GLY A 507 19.76 19.23 -10.75
CA GLY A 507 19.80 18.90 -9.32
C GLY A 507 18.66 18.00 -8.91
N ILE A 508 18.49 17.81 -7.61
CA ILE A 508 17.50 16.93 -7.02
C ILE A 508 16.43 17.77 -6.31
N LEU A 509 15.19 17.53 -6.67
CA LEU A 509 14.01 18.03 -5.97
C LEU A 509 13.45 16.91 -5.09
N ARG A 510 13.44 17.11 -3.78
CA ARG A 510 12.82 16.18 -2.84
C ARG A 510 11.39 16.58 -2.54
N ILE A 511 10.48 15.62 -2.60
CA ILE A 511 9.10 15.75 -2.12
C ILE A 511 8.92 14.77 -0.96
N THR A 512 8.69 15.28 0.24
CA THR A 512 8.29 14.46 1.40
C THR A 512 6.78 14.47 1.48
N SER A 513 6.14 13.29 1.51
CA SER A 513 4.70 13.13 1.71
C SER A 513 4.44 12.57 3.10
N LEU A 514 3.70 13.32 3.94
CA LEU A 514 3.37 12.84 5.28
C LEU A 514 2.13 11.94 5.30
N ASP A 515 1.14 12.21 4.46
CA ASP A 515 -0.18 11.61 4.57
C ASP A 515 -0.55 10.70 3.38
N ALA A 516 -0.19 11.10 2.15
CA ALA A 516 -0.50 10.34 0.94
C ALA A 516 0.60 9.30 0.64
N PRO A 517 0.29 7.99 0.66
CA PRO A 517 1.31 6.96 0.44
C PRO A 517 1.53 6.61 -1.03
N LEU A 518 0.59 6.92 -1.93
CA LEU A 518 0.59 6.40 -3.29
C LEU A 518 1.12 7.42 -4.29
N LEU A 519 2.17 7.05 -5.02
CA LEU A 519 2.82 7.84 -6.04
C LEU A 519 2.70 7.16 -7.41
N VAL A 520 2.14 7.87 -8.39
CA VAL A 520 2.12 7.47 -9.80
C VAL A 520 3.23 8.19 -10.55
N VAL A 521 3.98 7.44 -11.36
CA VAL A 521 5.06 7.95 -12.21
C VAL A 521 4.60 7.96 -13.67
N GLY A 522 4.75 9.07 -14.35
CA GLY A 522 4.38 9.20 -15.76
C GLY A 522 2.93 9.61 -15.95
N GLU A 523 2.15 8.90 -16.75
CA GLU A 523 0.75 9.24 -17.00
C GLU A 523 -0.10 9.07 -15.75
N ARG A 524 -0.88 10.10 -15.39
CA ARG A 524 -1.81 10.06 -14.27
C ARG A 524 -2.95 9.08 -14.57
N GLY A 525 -3.20 8.16 -13.67
CA GLY A 525 -4.28 7.18 -13.79
C GLY A 525 -4.05 5.97 -12.90
N ALA A 526 -5.12 5.23 -12.64
CA ALA A 526 -5.10 4.07 -11.76
C ALA A 526 -5.52 2.75 -12.44
N LEU A 527 -6.32 2.81 -13.50
CA LEU A 527 -6.77 1.64 -14.27
C LEU A 527 -6.02 1.51 -15.63
N ASN A 528 -4.76 1.91 -15.66
CA ASN A 528 -3.92 1.93 -16.86
C ASN A 528 -2.71 0.99 -16.74
N TYR A 529 -2.94 -0.25 -16.30
CA TYR A 529 -1.86 -1.23 -16.18
C TYR A 529 -1.03 -1.35 -17.47
N SER A 530 0.27 -1.23 -17.32
CA SER A 530 1.24 -1.33 -18.40
C SER A 530 2.56 -1.90 -17.89
N THR A 531 3.24 -2.67 -18.72
CA THR A 531 4.61 -3.17 -18.47
C THR A 531 5.67 -2.24 -19.03
N ALA A 532 5.29 -1.20 -19.76
CA ALA A 532 6.20 -0.21 -20.33
C ALA A 532 6.82 0.68 -19.25
N LYS A 533 8.00 1.23 -19.53
CA LYS A 533 8.58 2.27 -18.67
C LYS A 533 7.72 3.53 -18.75
N PRO A 534 7.44 4.18 -17.59
CA PRO A 534 6.67 5.42 -17.56
C PRO A 534 7.37 6.56 -18.31
N ASP A 535 6.58 7.44 -18.93
CA ASP A 535 7.09 8.68 -19.54
C ASP A 535 7.33 9.74 -18.45
N LEU A 536 8.58 9.98 -18.11
CA LEU A 536 8.97 10.93 -17.06
C LEU A 536 8.56 12.39 -17.36
N ASN A 537 8.33 12.74 -18.64
CA ASN A 537 7.91 14.10 -19.00
C ASN A 537 6.49 14.43 -18.52
N ARG A 538 5.70 13.42 -18.16
CA ARG A 538 4.36 13.60 -17.57
C ARG A 538 4.41 13.96 -16.09
N GLY A 539 5.59 13.83 -15.43
CA GLY A 539 5.78 14.13 -14.02
C GLY A 539 5.42 12.99 -13.08
N VAL A 540 5.05 13.35 -11.85
CA VAL A 540 4.61 12.42 -10.81
C VAL A 540 3.31 12.91 -10.17
N HIS A 541 2.48 11.98 -9.72
CA HIS A 541 1.13 12.27 -9.24
C HIS A 541 0.86 11.46 -7.97
N PHE A 542 0.49 12.14 -6.90
CA PHE A 542 -0.01 11.46 -5.71
C PHE A 542 -1.48 11.11 -5.90
N CYS A 543 -1.83 9.83 -5.77
CA CYS A 543 -3.20 9.38 -5.64
C CYS A 543 -3.64 9.61 -4.20
N LEU A 544 -4.41 10.68 -3.98
CA LEU A 544 -4.84 11.11 -2.65
C LEU A 544 -5.94 10.20 -2.10
N TYR A 545 -6.85 9.81 -2.97
CA TYR A 545 -7.97 8.91 -2.67
C TYR A 545 -8.38 8.19 -3.94
N ASN A 546 -8.79 6.93 -3.79
CA ASN A 546 -9.53 6.21 -4.82
C ASN A 546 -10.43 5.14 -4.18
N ASN A 547 -11.52 4.77 -4.85
CA ASN A 547 -12.40 3.67 -4.46
C ASN A 547 -12.49 2.58 -5.54
N LEU A 548 -11.41 2.38 -6.30
CA LEU A 548 -11.43 1.61 -7.56
C LEU A 548 -11.48 0.10 -7.34
N TRP A 549 -10.79 -0.42 -6.32
CA TRP A 549 -10.71 -1.86 -6.07
C TRP A 549 -12.00 -2.43 -5.47
N GLY A 550 -12.31 -3.67 -5.87
CA GLY A 550 -13.57 -4.31 -5.57
C GLY A 550 -13.55 -5.23 -4.36
N THR A 551 -12.50 -5.97 -4.12
CA THR A 551 -12.43 -7.11 -3.19
C THR A 551 -12.94 -6.81 -1.77
N ASN A 552 -12.07 -6.23 -0.93
CA ASN A 552 -12.34 -5.97 0.49
C ASN A 552 -12.00 -4.54 0.90
N PHE A 553 -11.49 -3.74 -0.02
CA PHE A 553 -11.16 -2.33 0.21
C PHE A 553 -12.41 -1.46 0.34
N SER A 554 -12.26 -0.28 0.95
CA SER A 554 -13.37 0.64 1.11
C SER A 554 -13.91 1.10 -0.24
N MET A 555 -15.21 0.90 -0.46
CA MET A 555 -15.90 1.23 -1.72
C MET A 555 -16.40 2.66 -1.76
N TRP A 556 -16.36 3.35 -0.65
CA TRP A 556 -16.70 4.76 -0.48
C TRP A 556 -16.04 5.30 0.77
N TRP A 557 -15.81 6.59 0.76
CA TRP A 557 -15.32 7.34 1.91
C TRP A 557 -15.96 8.73 1.90
N GLU A 558 -16.16 9.32 3.07
CA GLU A 558 -16.67 10.66 3.26
C GLU A 558 -15.94 11.38 4.37
N GLY A 559 -15.92 12.70 4.33
CA GLY A 559 -15.32 13.51 5.37
C GLY A 559 -14.37 14.58 4.87
N SER A 560 -13.65 15.18 5.79
CA SER A 560 -12.56 16.12 5.48
C SER A 560 -11.22 15.45 5.69
N ILE A 561 -10.24 15.80 4.87
CA ILE A 561 -8.87 15.31 4.99
C ILE A 561 -7.86 16.37 4.55
N ARG A 562 -6.73 16.41 5.23
CA ARG A 562 -5.58 17.26 4.89
C ARG A 562 -4.39 16.39 4.53
N TYR A 563 -3.74 16.71 3.41
CA TYR A 563 -2.51 16.10 2.94
C TYR A 563 -1.38 17.12 3.08
N ARG A 564 -0.27 16.71 3.73
CA ARG A 564 0.89 17.55 4.01
C ARG A 564 2.08 17.08 3.17
N PHE A 565 2.72 18.04 2.52
CA PHE A 565 3.90 17.80 1.70
C PHE A 565 4.99 18.84 2.03
N ARG A 566 6.24 18.45 1.86
CA ARG A 566 7.38 19.37 1.82
C ARG A 566 8.13 19.19 0.53
N VAL A 567 8.42 20.28 -0.13
CA VAL A 567 9.20 20.31 -1.39
C VAL A 567 10.46 21.13 -1.13
N GLU A 568 11.62 20.55 -1.44
CA GLU A 568 12.91 21.21 -1.20
C GLU A 568 13.98 20.76 -2.21
N ILE A 569 14.99 21.61 -2.41
CA ILE A 569 16.17 21.28 -3.19
C ILE A 569 17.24 20.66 -2.28
N LEU A 570 17.85 19.56 -2.74
CA LEU A 570 18.98 18.91 -2.07
C LEU A 570 20.31 19.38 -2.63
#